data_8872791e9d64f6bec18512d4ddb21b0c
#
_entry.id   8872791e9d64f6bec18512d4ddb21b0c
#
_cell.length_a   1.000
_cell.length_b   1.000
_cell.length_c   1.000
_cell.angle_alpha   90.00
_cell.angle_beta   90.00
_cell.angle_gamma   90.00
#
_symmetry.space_group_name_H-M   'P 1'
#
loop_
_entity.id
_entity.type
_entity.pdbx_description
1 polymer ?
#
loop_
_entity_poly.entity_id
_entity_poly.type
_entity_poly.pdbx_seq_one_letter_code
_entity_poly.pdbx_strand_id
1 'polypeptide(L)'
;TGLFASTNFGWHIIGTDKLRRPRQLSRRLCRQVYDVNTKQQHTLKNAINCSGVALHSGVKVAMCLRPAAADTGIVFHRTDLDPIVVDGVVDGVVDGTVDRGGLPAARSGIDTLVPARWDTVSDTVMSTTICNDAGVKVATIEHLMAALAGCGIDNVVVELAGPEVPIMDGSSAPFVFLIECAGLEMQQAPRRSVRVLRRVEIDEGDRRAVLLPSDGFSVSLEIEFDSAAIVEKSGFFDLHNGGFKRDICRARTFGFEREVSRLMDLGLAQG
;
A
#
# COMPACT_ATOMS: atom_id res chain seq x y z
N THR A 1 3.54 -22.42 -3.84
CA THR A 1 2.60 -21.92 -2.82
C THR A 1 3.39 -21.00 -1.91
N GLY A 2 3.58 -19.75 -2.35
CA GLY A 2 4.27 -18.74 -1.54
C GLY A 2 3.36 -18.30 -0.40
N LEU A 3 3.85 -18.40 0.82
CA LEU A 3 3.20 -17.97 2.04
C LEU A 3 3.72 -16.57 2.39
N PHE A 4 2.88 -15.55 2.37
CA PHE A 4 3.17 -14.29 3.04
C PHE A 4 2.56 -14.36 4.43
N ALA A 5 3.43 -14.39 5.43
CA ALA A 5 3.00 -14.32 6.81
C ALA A 5 2.72 -12.86 7.18
N SER A 6 1.54 -12.58 7.72
CA SER A 6 1.24 -11.27 8.30
C SER A 6 1.63 -11.18 9.78
N THR A 7 2.38 -12.13 10.30
CA THR A 7 2.92 -12.05 11.66
C THR A 7 4.26 -11.33 11.60
N ASN A 8 4.32 -10.09 12.04
CA ASN A 8 5.53 -9.27 12.16
C ASN A 8 6.29 -8.93 10.86
N PHE A 9 5.77 -9.27 9.69
CA PHE A 9 6.32 -8.92 8.40
C PHE A 9 5.35 -8.07 7.55
N GLY A 10 4.81 -7.01 8.14
CA GLY A 10 4.71 -5.81 7.36
C GLY A 10 6.16 -5.45 6.96
N TRP A 11 6.36 -4.84 5.86
CA TRP A 11 7.63 -4.22 5.50
C TRP A 11 8.12 -3.41 6.70
N HIS A 12 8.85 -4.07 7.62
CA HIS A 12 9.40 -3.41 8.78
C HIS A 12 10.52 -2.50 8.30
N ILE A 13 10.14 -1.31 7.91
CA ILE A 13 11.01 -0.19 8.00
C ILE A 13 10.93 0.25 9.46
N ILE A 14 11.82 -0.31 10.29
CA ILE A 14 12.22 0.16 11.63
C ILE A 14 11.09 0.22 12.67
N GLY A 15 11.26 -0.53 13.75
CA GLY A 15 10.41 -0.51 14.93
C GLY A 15 10.13 0.89 15.44
N THR A 16 8.88 1.13 15.86
CA THR A 16 8.34 2.44 16.25
C THR A 16 8.77 2.94 17.62
N ASP A 17 9.76 2.31 18.26
CA ASP A 17 10.31 2.91 19.46
C ASP A 17 11.38 3.94 19.09
N LYS A 18 10.95 5.22 19.05
CA LYS A 18 11.74 6.41 18.76
C LYS A 18 12.25 6.50 17.32
N LEU A 19 11.36 6.69 16.36
CA LEU A 19 11.68 7.44 15.14
C LEU A 19 12.18 8.84 15.54
N ARG A 20 13.42 8.93 16.00
CA ARG A 20 14.20 10.13 15.71
C ARG A 20 14.16 10.23 14.20
N ARG A 21 13.53 11.29 13.67
CA ARG A 21 13.55 11.64 12.24
C ARG A 21 14.93 11.26 11.72
N PRO A 22 15.03 10.34 10.73
CA PRO A 22 16.35 9.94 10.25
C PRO A 22 17.02 11.24 9.83
N ARG A 23 18.09 11.59 10.56
CA ARG A 23 18.96 12.70 10.20
C ARG A 23 19.35 12.45 8.76
N GLN A 24 18.72 13.21 7.84
CA GLN A 24 19.07 13.30 6.43
C GLN A 24 19.96 12.13 5.98
N LEU A 25 19.36 10.96 5.69
CA LEU A 25 20.01 9.98 4.82
C LEU A 25 20.26 10.77 3.54
N SER A 26 21.51 11.20 3.40
CA SER A 26 21.89 12.21 2.44
C SER A 26 21.35 11.80 1.07
N ARG A 27 20.71 12.73 0.36
CA ARG A 27 20.27 12.62 -1.04
C ARG A 27 21.36 12.10 -2.01
N ARG A 28 22.55 11.80 -1.50
CA ARG A 28 23.68 11.20 -2.23
C ARG A 28 23.63 9.68 -2.35
N LEU A 29 22.72 8.97 -1.66
CA LEU A 29 22.67 7.50 -1.68
C LEU A 29 21.76 6.95 -2.79
N CYS A 30 20.74 7.69 -3.22
CA CYS A 30 19.90 7.33 -4.34
C CYS A 30 19.86 8.50 -5.33
N ARG A 31 20.30 8.27 -6.54
CA ARG A 31 20.17 9.22 -7.64
C ARG A 31 18.90 8.87 -8.41
N GLN A 32 17.97 9.81 -8.48
CA GLN A 32 16.86 9.70 -9.40
C GLN A 32 17.44 9.84 -10.82
N VAL A 33 17.47 8.75 -11.56
CA VAL A 33 17.98 8.72 -12.93
C VAL A 33 16.78 8.74 -13.85
N TYR A 34 16.65 9.80 -14.64
CA TYR A 34 15.76 9.79 -15.81
C TYR A 34 16.52 9.05 -16.90
N ASP A 35 16.18 7.80 -17.13
CA ASP A 35 16.72 7.04 -18.25
C ASP A 35 15.94 7.42 -19.52
N VAL A 36 16.63 7.63 -20.63
CA VAL A 36 16.04 8.01 -21.93
C VAL A 36 15.13 6.90 -22.47
N ASN A 37 15.15 5.71 -21.87
CA ASN A 37 14.31 4.55 -22.17
C ASN A 37 13.21 4.35 -21.12
N THR A 38 12.78 5.43 -20.45
CA THR A 38 11.83 5.36 -19.33
C THR A 38 10.48 4.87 -19.78
N LYS A 39 10.00 3.84 -19.08
CA LYS A 39 8.59 3.45 -19.14
C LYS A 39 7.73 4.64 -18.73
N GLN A 40 6.62 4.83 -19.43
CA GLN A 40 5.63 5.85 -19.08
C GLN A 40 4.90 5.47 -17.78
N GLN A 41 4.37 6.48 -17.09
CA GLN A 41 3.46 6.27 -15.98
C GLN A 41 2.16 5.64 -16.47
N HIS A 42 1.48 4.92 -15.57
CA HIS A 42 0.18 4.33 -15.84
C HIS A 42 -0.80 4.68 -14.72
N THR A 43 -2.06 4.85 -15.14
CA THR A 43 -3.22 4.90 -14.28
C THR A 43 -4.25 3.84 -14.72
N LEU A 44 -5.38 3.77 -14.07
CA LEU A 44 -6.51 2.97 -14.52
C LEU A 44 -7.21 3.66 -15.70
N LYS A 45 -7.76 2.87 -16.62
CA LYS A 45 -8.59 3.39 -17.71
C LYS A 45 -9.99 3.76 -17.23
N ASN A 46 -10.54 2.97 -16.32
CA ASN A 46 -11.89 3.18 -15.78
C ASN A 46 -11.85 3.06 -14.25
N ALA A 47 -12.79 3.73 -13.59
CA ALA A 47 -13.02 3.50 -12.17
C ALA A 47 -13.62 2.11 -11.95
N ILE A 48 -13.28 1.46 -10.83
CA ILE A 48 -13.82 0.17 -10.46
C ILE A 48 -14.10 0.10 -8.96
N ASN A 49 -15.25 -0.46 -8.61
CA ASN A 49 -15.71 -0.57 -7.23
C ASN A 49 -15.60 -2.01 -6.74
N CYS A 50 -15.35 -2.14 -5.45
CA CYS A 50 -15.52 -3.39 -4.73
C CYS A 50 -16.02 -3.12 -3.30
N SER A 51 -16.40 -4.17 -2.61
CA SER A 51 -16.69 -4.15 -1.19
C SER A 51 -16.17 -5.42 -0.55
N GLY A 52 -15.84 -5.34 0.71
CA GLY A 52 -15.34 -6.47 1.49
C GLY A 52 -15.39 -6.17 2.97
N VAL A 53 -14.71 -7.00 3.76
CA VAL A 53 -14.61 -6.87 5.20
C VAL A 53 -13.18 -6.49 5.56
N ALA A 54 -13.01 -5.58 6.48
CA ALA A 54 -11.72 -5.22 7.05
C ALA A 54 -11.25 -6.32 8.02
N LEU A 55 -9.97 -6.70 7.94
CA LEU A 55 -9.43 -7.82 8.72
C LEU A 55 -9.48 -7.58 10.23
N HIS A 56 -9.01 -6.41 10.65
CA HIS A 56 -8.87 -6.14 12.08
C HIS A 56 -10.13 -5.59 12.71
N SER A 57 -10.81 -4.67 12.03
CA SER A 57 -12.02 -4.03 12.56
C SER A 57 -13.32 -4.80 12.29
N GLY A 58 -13.33 -5.77 11.37
CA GLY A 58 -14.52 -6.53 10.97
C GLY A 58 -15.60 -5.71 10.26
N VAL A 59 -15.36 -4.43 10.02
CA VAL A 59 -16.36 -3.57 9.37
C VAL A 59 -16.46 -3.85 7.87
N LYS A 60 -17.65 -3.69 7.32
CA LYS A 60 -17.85 -3.69 5.87
C LYS A 60 -17.33 -2.39 5.29
N VAL A 61 -16.49 -2.50 4.28
CA VAL A 61 -15.85 -1.37 3.61
C VAL A 61 -16.18 -1.39 2.13
N ALA A 62 -16.63 -0.25 1.62
CA ALA A 62 -16.71 0.00 0.19
C ALA A 62 -15.43 0.71 -0.26
N MET A 63 -14.89 0.28 -1.38
CA MET A 63 -13.67 0.84 -1.98
C MET A 63 -13.87 1.07 -3.48
N CYS A 64 -13.39 2.20 -3.98
CA CYS A 64 -13.34 2.51 -5.40
C CYS A 64 -11.91 2.89 -5.80
N LEU A 65 -11.39 2.24 -6.82
CA LEU A 65 -10.15 2.63 -7.47
C LEU A 65 -10.49 3.56 -8.63
N ARG A 66 -9.97 4.78 -8.62
CA ARG A 66 -10.21 5.79 -9.67
C ARG A 66 -8.94 6.17 -10.40
N PRO A 67 -9.02 6.38 -11.73
CA PRO A 67 -7.93 7.01 -12.47
C PRO A 67 -7.48 8.30 -11.80
N ALA A 68 -6.18 8.58 -11.85
CA ALA A 68 -5.62 9.83 -11.36
C ALA A 68 -4.68 10.45 -12.38
N ALA A 69 -4.47 11.75 -12.29
CA ALA A 69 -3.54 12.48 -13.16
C ALA A 69 -2.09 11.97 -12.98
N ALA A 70 -1.25 12.20 -13.97
CA ALA A 70 0.18 11.92 -13.86
C ALA A 70 0.79 12.66 -12.64
N ASP A 71 1.77 12.02 -12.02
CA ASP A 71 2.47 12.52 -10.83
C ASP A 71 1.63 12.63 -9.54
N THR A 72 0.37 12.17 -9.54
CA THR A 72 -0.46 12.08 -8.33
C THR A 72 0.11 11.08 -7.33
N GLY A 73 0.66 9.96 -7.83
CA GLY A 73 1.00 8.83 -6.97
C GLY A 73 -0.24 8.05 -6.53
N ILE A 74 -0.11 7.27 -5.48
CA ILE A 74 -1.22 6.53 -4.88
C ILE A 74 -1.72 7.30 -3.67
N VAL A 75 -3.00 7.69 -3.68
CA VAL A 75 -3.61 8.50 -2.64
C VAL A 75 -4.88 7.83 -2.16
N PHE A 76 -4.98 7.59 -0.87
CA PHE A 76 -6.22 7.14 -0.24
C PHE A 76 -7.08 8.34 0.14
N HIS A 77 -8.37 8.23 -0.13
CA HIS A 77 -9.39 9.21 0.24
C HIS A 77 -10.41 8.56 1.17
N ARG A 78 -10.46 8.99 2.43
CA ARG A 78 -11.39 8.52 3.45
C ARG A 78 -12.75 9.18 3.27
N THR A 79 -13.59 8.62 2.40
CA THR A 79 -14.91 9.18 2.03
C THR A 79 -15.92 9.14 3.17
N ASP A 80 -15.74 8.26 4.15
CA ASP A 80 -16.54 8.21 5.36
C ASP A 80 -16.32 9.38 6.31
N LEU A 81 -15.24 10.15 6.10
CA LEU A 81 -14.92 11.36 6.85
C LEU A 81 -15.27 12.64 6.09
N ASP A 82 -15.76 12.52 4.86
CA ASP A 82 -16.24 13.67 4.10
C ASP A 82 -17.50 14.25 4.78
N PRO A 83 -17.69 15.58 4.75
CA PRO A 83 -18.88 16.20 5.31
C PRO A 83 -20.13 15.71 4.59
N ILE A 84 -21.15 15.37 5.37
CA ILE A 84 -22.46 14.99 4.83
C ILE A 84 -23.12 16.23 4.25
N VAL A 85 -23.35 16.25 2.95
CA VAL A 85 -24.12 17.28 2.29
C VAL A 85 -25.61 16.90 2.34
N VAL A 86 -26.38 17.51 3.23
CA VAL A 86 -27.83 17.37 3.28
C VAL A 86 -28.43 18.57 2.58
N ASP A 87 -29.25 18.33 1.54
CA ASP A 87 -30.02 19.36 0.80
C ASP A 87 -29.21 20.58 0.29
N GLY A 88 -27.96 20.36 -0.14
CA GLY A 88 -27.14 21.44 -0.69
C GLY A 88 -26.55 22.40 0.35
N VAL A 89 -26.74 22.13 1.62
CA VAL A 89 -26.13 22.87 2.73
C VAL A 89 -25.03 22.03 3.33
N VAL A 90 -23.80 22.52 3.25
CA VAL A 90 -22.64 21.96 3.96
C VAL A 90 -22.62 22.64 5.33
N ASP A 91 -22.68 21.87 6.40
CA ASP A 91 -22.50 22.41 7.75
C ASP A 91 -21.11 23.06 7.83
N GLY A 92 -21.05 24.37 7.65
CA GLY A 92 -19.96 25.22 8.09
C GLY A 92 -19.05 25.91 7.07
N VAL A 93 -19.02 25.67 5.74
CA VAL A 93 -18.25 26.54 4.82
C VAL A 93 -18.73 26.46 3.37
N VAL A 94 -18.94 27.63 2.77
CA VAL A 94 -19.18 27.84 1.33
C VAL A 94 -17.85 28.28 0.70
N ASP A 95 -17.24 27.49 -0.15
CA ASP A 95 -16.61 28.00 -1.37
C ASP A 95 -16.22 26.85 -2.33
N GLY A 96 -16.59 27.03 -3.59
CA GLY A 96 -16.46 26.02 -4.63
C GLY A 96 -15.21 26.25 -5.48
N THR A 97 -14.06 25.75 -5.07
CA THR A 97 -12.89 25.68 -5.94
C THR A 97 -12.45 24.22 -6.11
N VAL A 98 -12.48 23.76 -7.36
CA VAL A 98 -11.88 22.49 -7.76
C VAL A 98 -10.42 22.75 -8.11
N ASP A 99 -9.50 22.11 -7.43
CA ASP A 99 -8.10 22.19 -7.79
C ASP A 99 -7.84 21.49 -9.14
N ARG A 100 -6.89 22.05 -9.91
CA ARG A 100 -6.59 21.66 -11.30
C ARG A 100 -6.02 20.23 -11.46
N GLY A 101 -5.92 19.47 -10.37
CA GLY A 101 -5.41 18.10 -10.36
C GLY A 101 -6.47 17.00 -10.31
N GLY A 102 -7.77 17.32 -10.25
CA GLY A 102 -8.84 16.32 -10.20
C GLY A 102 -8.97 15.60 -8.85
N LEU A 103 -8.23 16.00 -7.82
CA LEU A 103 -8.43 15.55 -6.45
C LEU A 103 -9.60 16.31 -5.80
N PRO A 104 -10.45 15.63 -5.01
CA PRO A 104 -11.51 16.30 -4.27
C PRO A 104 -10.89 17.34 -3.31
N ALA A 105 -11.34 18.59 -3.36
CA ALA A 105 -10.94 19.59 -2.39
C ALA A 105 -11.48 19.20 -1.00
N ALA A 106 -10.64 19.24 0.03
CA ALA A 106 -11.06 19.00 1.40
C ALA A 106 -12.14 20.03 1.79
N ARG A 107 -13.38 19.56 1.96
CA ARG A 107 -14.55 20.37 2.30
C ARG A 107 -14.89 20.37 3.78
N SER A 108 -14.23 19.50 4.55
CA SER A 108 -14.25 19.54 6.01
C SER A 108 -12.97 20.15 6.50
N GLY A 109 -12.94 20.72 7.68
CA GLY A 109 -11.71 21.22 8.29
C GLY A 109 -10.65 20.14 8.56
N ILE A 110 -10.87 18.90 8.10
CA ILE A 110 -9.98 17.73 8.21
C ILE A 110 -9.56 17.32 6.81
N ASP A 111 -8.26 17.20 6.58
CA ASP A 111 -7.72 16.62 5.35
C ASP A 111 -7.95 15.10 5.35
N THR A 112 -8.86 14.65 4.47
CA THR A 112 -9.25 13.23 4.33
C THR A 112 -8.36 12.45 3.36
N LEU A 113 -7.38 13.11 2.73
CA LEU A 113 -6.45 12.50 1.78
C LEU A 113 -5.20 12.00 2.49
N VAL A 114 -4.85 10.75 2.26
CA VAL A 114 -3.67 10.09 2.85
C VAL A 114 -2.78 9.57 1.72
N PRO A 115 -1.68 10.25 1.37
CA PRO A 115 -0.77 9.76 0.33
C PRO A 115 -0.04 8.50 0.81
N ALA A 116 0.01 7.46 -0.04
CA ALA A 116 0.72 6.22 0.25
C ALA A 116 2.22 6.39 -0.02
N ARG A 117 2.93 6.89 0.97
CA ARG A 117 4.37 7.13 0.93
C ARG A 117 5.05 6.44 2.10
N TRP A 118 6.34 6.16 1.97
CA TRP A 118 7.11 5.54 3.03
C TRP A 118 7.19 6.39 4.30
N ASP A 119 7.16 7.72 4.15
CA ASP A 119 7.24 8.70 5.24
C ASP A 119 5.89 8.99 5.91
N THR A 120 4.79 8.48 5.37
CA THR A 120 3.45 8.51 5.98
C THR A 120 3.12 7.22 6.75
N VAL A 121 4.00 6.21 6.72
CA VAL A 121 3.82 4.99 7.53
C VAL A 121 3.89 5.36 9.00
N SER A 122 2.82 5.06 9.73
CA SER A 122 2.65 5.42 11.15
C SER A 122 2.66 4.20 12.08
N ASP A 123 2.32 3.02 11.56
CA ASP A 123 2.31 1.77 12.30
C ASP A 123 2.58 0.58 11.36
N THR A 124 3.27 -0.43 11.89
CA THR A 124 3.58 -1.69 11.19
C THR A 124 3.28 -2.93 12.04
N VAL A 125 2.54 -2.75 13.14
CA VAL A 125 2.09 -3.88 13.96
C VAL A 125 0.90 -4.55 13.28
N MET A 126 1.07 -5.80 12.90
CA MET A 126 0.10 -6.68 12.23
C MET A 126 -0.31 -6.25 10.82
N SER A 127 -0.19 -4.99 10.44
CA SER A 127 -0.47 -4.47 9.10
C SER A 127 0.29 -3.17 8.85
N THR A 128 0.36 -2.74 7.60
CA THR A 128 0.92 -1.43 7.27
C THR A 128 -0.18 -0.37 7.36
N THR A 129 0.00 0.59 8.28
CA THR A 129 -0.88 1.74 8.46
C THR A 129 -0.17 3.02 8.05
N ILE A 130 -0.83 3.82 7.23
CA ILE A 130 -0.39 5.17 6.85
C ILE A 130 -1.26 6.23 7.52
N CYS A 131 -0.69 7.41 7.75
CA CYS A 131 -1.35 8.53 8.42
C CYS A 131 -0.92 9.85 7.80
N ASN A 132 -1.86 10.78 7.61
CA ASN A 132 -1.54 12.15 7.19
C ASN A 132 -1.30 13.05 8.42
N ASP A 133 -0.95 14.32 8.17
CA ASP A 133 -0.67 15.31 9.22
C ASP A 133 -1.93 15.67 10.04
N ALA A 134 -3.13 15.46 9.51
CA ALA A 134 -4.39 15.63 10.23
C ALA A 134 -4.77 14.45 11.13
N GLY A 135 -3.95 13.38 11.17
CA GLY A 135 -4.20 12.19 11.97
C GLY A 135 -5.14 11.17 11.32
N VAL A 136 -5.55 11.39 10.07
CA VAL A 136 -6.38 10.45 9.31
C VAL A 136 -5.55 9.24 8.90
N LYS A 137 -6.06 8.05 9.21
CA LYS A 137 -5.34 6.78 9.03
C LYS A 137 -6.03 5.86 8.01
N VAL A 138 -5.21 5.07 7.33
CA VAL A 138 -5.64 3.92 6.52
C VAL A 138 -4.75 2.73 6.86
N ALA A 139 -5.36 1.62 7.28
CA ALA A 139 -4.65 0.39 7.66
C ALA A 139 -4.75 -0.69 6.59
N THR A 140 -3.89 -1.71 6.71
CA THR A 140 -3.87 -2.95 5.90
C THR A 140 -3.75 -2.66 4.39
N ILE A 141 -2.86 -1.72 4.03
CA ILE A 141 -2.69 -1.28 2.64
C ILE A 141 -1.84 -2.24 1.80
N GLU A 142 -1.06 -3.13 2.40
CA GLU A 142 0.01 -3.91 1.77
C GLU A 142 -0.44 -4.76 0.59
N HIS A 143 -1.61 -5.43 0.67
CA HIS A 143 -2.10 -6.30 -0.39
C HIS A 143 -2.51 -5.52 -1.64
N LEU A 144 -3.18 -4.38 -1.44
CA LEU A 144 -3.55 -3.46 -2.53
C LEU A 144 -2.30 -2.80 -3.12
N MET A 145 -1.38 -2.30 -2.28
CA MET A 145 -0.14 -1.68 -2.75
C MET A 145 0.72 -2.65 -3.55
N ALA A 146 0.78 -3.93 -3.14
CA ALA A 146 1.46 -4.98 -3.90
C ALA A 146 0.80 -5.23 -5.26
N ALA A 147 -0.53 -5.24 -5.34
CA ALA A 147 -1.26 -5.38 -6.60
C ALA A 147 -1.03 -4.20 -7.53
N LEU A 148 -1.12 -2.96 -7.03
CA LEU A 148 -0.86 -1.75 -7.81
C LEU A 148 0.56 -1.74 -8.36
N ALA A 149 1.56 -2.01 -7.53
CA ALA A 149 2.96 -2.11 -7.95
C ALA A 149 3.19 -3.23 -8.97
N GLY A 150 2.64 -4.42 -8.71
CA GLY A 150 2.76 -5.59 -9.59
C GLY A 150 2.03 -5.45 -10.93
N CYS A 151 0.99 -4.63 -11.00
CA CYS A 151 0.30 -4.24 -12.23
C CYS A 151 0.91 -3.01 -12.91
N GLY A 152 1.86 -2.35 -12.28
CA GLY A 152 2.55 -1.19 -12.83
C GLY A 152 1.72 0.10 -12.80
N ILE A 153 0.79 0.25 -11.87
CA ILE A 153 0.04 1.48 -11.63
C ILE A 153 0.92 2.47 -10.86
N ASP A 154 1.02 3.67 -11.36
CA ASP A 154 1.75 4.78 -10.73
C ASP A 154 0.82 5.77 -10.05
N ASN A 155 -0.38 5.98 -10.63
CA ASN A 155 -1.30 7.02 -10.21
C ASN A 155 -2.72 6.47 -10.04
N VAL A 156 -3.26 6.56 -8.84
CA VAL A 156 -4.63 6.12 -8.52
C VAL A 156 -5.14 6.83 -7.26
N VAL A 157 -6.39 7.22 -7.26
CA VAL A 157 -7.11 7.59 -6.04
C VAL A 157 -7.89 6.37 -5.56
N VAL A 158 -7.67 5.99 -4.31
CA VAL A 158 -8.38 4.91 -3.62
C VAL A 158 -9.40 5.52 -2.69
N GLU A 159 -10.65 5.65 -3.14
CA GLU A 159 -11.75 6.05 -2.27
C GLU A 159 -12.11 4.89 -1.34
N LEU A 160 -12.18 5.16 -0.06
CA LEU A 160 -12.35 4.15 0.97
C LEU A 160 -13.38 4.63 2.02
N ALA A 161 -14.50 3.94 2.12
CA ALA A 161 -15.51 4.19 3.13
C ALA A 161 -15.21 3.35 4.38
N GLY A 162 -14.14 3.71 5.10
CA GLY A 162 -13.70 3.01 6.32
C GLY A 162 -12.20 3.15 6.58
N PRO A 163 -11.74 2.75 7.77
CA PRO A 163 -10.36 2.96 8.22
C PRO A 163 -9.34 1.95 7.67
N GLU A 164 -9.79 0.91 6.97
CA GLU A 164 -8.96 -0.23 6.62
C GLU A 164 -9.32 -0.75 5.22
N VAL A 165 -8.31 -1.11 4.40
CA VAL A 165 -8.53 -1.76 3.11
C VAL A 165 -9.16 -3.12 3.32
N PRO A 166 -10.20 -3.53 2.54
CA PRO A 166 -10.82 -4.84 2.69
C PRO A 166 -9.79 -5.95 2.44
N ILE A 167 -9.81 -6.98 3.29
CA ILE A 167 -8.83 -8.08 3.21
C ILE A 167 -9.05 -9.00 2.01
N MET A 168 -10.26 -9.03 1.48
CA MET A 168 -10.69 -9.89 0.39
C MET A 168 -10.49 -11.39 0.75
N ASP A 169 -9.67 -12.10 -0.05
CA ASP A 169 -9.31 -13.50 0.22
C ASP A 169 -7.96 -13.67 0.95
N GLY A 170 -7.40 -12.56 1.44
CA GLY A 170 -6.10 -12.53 2.09
C GLY A 170 -4.90 -12.51 1.13
N SER A 171 -5.13 -12.32 -0.17
CA SER A 171 -4.09 -12.18 -1.19
C SER A 171 -4.22 -10.89 -1.99
N SER A 172 -3.25 -10.61 -2.87
CA SER A 172 -3.33 -9.50 -3.82
C SER A 172 -4.15 -9.85 -5.08
N ALA A 173 -4.51 -11.12 -5.31
CA ALA A 173 -5.13 -11.56 -6.55
C ALA A 173 -6.50 -10.90 -6.85
N PRO A 174 -7.40 -10.69 -5.88
CA PRO A 174 -8.65 -9.98 -6.13
C PRO A 174 -8.42 -8.55 -6.61
N PHE A 175 -7.42 -7.85 -6.06
CA PHE A 175 -7.08 -6.50 -6.50
C PHE A 175 -6.45 -6.49 -7.89
N VAL A 176 -5.59 -7.46 -8.21
CA VAL A 176 -5.06 -7.65 -9.58
C VAL A 176 -6.20 -7.84 -10.57
N PHE A 177 -7.18 -8.67 -10.24
CA PHE A 177 -8.37 -8.89 -11.09
C PHE A 177 -9.16 -7.59 -11.30
N LEU A 178 -9.40 -6.79 -10.25
CA LEU A 178 -10.06 -5.49 -10.37
C LEU A 178 -9.28 -4.54 -11.29
N ILE A 179 -7.97 -4.43 -11.10
CA ILE A 179 -7.10 -3.58 -11.93
C ILE A 179 -7.15 -4.02 -13.40
N GLU A 180 -7.14 -5.32 -13.67
CA GLU A 180 -7.25 -5.86 -15.03
C GLU A 180 -8.62 -5.57 -15.65
N CYS A 181 -9.70 -5.67 -14.89
CA CYS A 181 -11.05 -5.30 -15.35
C CYS A 181 -11.18 -3.80 -15.62
N ALA A 182 -10.56 -2.95 -14.80
CA ALA A 182 -10.53 -1.50 -15.01
C ALA A 182 -9.75 -1.11 -16.27
N GLY A 183 -8.76 -1.93 -16.64
CA GLY A 183 -7.81 -1.66 -17.71
C GLY A 183 -6.75 -0.61 -17.32
N LEU A 184 -5.69 -0.55 -18.12
CA LEU A 184 -4.58 0.37 -17.90
C LEU A 184 -4.61 1.49 -18.93
N GLU A 185 -4.23 2.70 -18.52
CA GLU A 185 -4.02 3.84 -19.39
C GLU A 185 -2.62 4.39 -19.20
N MET A 186 -1.88 4.51 -20.31
CA MET A 186 -0.54 5.08 -20.34
C MET A 186 -0.62 6.61 -20.35
N GLN A 187 0.14 7.25 -19.48
CA GLN A 187 0.17 8.71 -19.32
C GLN A 187 1.43 9.29 -19.97
N GLN A 188 1.32 10.54 -20.44
CA GLN A 188 2.42 11.27 -21.10
C GLN A 188 3.42 11.85 -20.07
N ALA A 189 3.85 11.02 -19.13
CA ALA A 189 4.82 11.38 -18.10
C ALA A 189 5.78 10.21 -17.85
N PRO A 190 7.09 10.47 -17.68
CA PRO A 190 8.05 9.42 -17.41
C PRO A 190 7.87 8.85 -16.01
N ARG A 191 7.95 7.50 -15.90
CA ARG A 191 7.91 6.83 -14.59
C ARG A 191 9.14 7.20 -13.77
N ARG A 192 8.93 7.59 -12.52
CA ARG A 192 10.02 7.77 -11.57
C ARG A 192 10.50 6.42 -11.06
N SER A 193 11.80 6.21 -11.07
CA SER A 193 12.43 5.00 -10.57
C SER A 193 13.57 5.32 -9.60
N VAL A 194 13.82 4.40 -8.69
CA VAL A 194 14.96 4.46 -7.77
C VAL A 194 15.97 3.42 -8.21
N ARG A 195 17.19 3.84 -8.53
CA ARG A 195 18.31 2.94 -8.84
C ARG A 195 19.21 2.82 -7.63
N VAL A 196 19.40 1.58 -7.17
CA VAL A 196 20.34 1.26 -6.11
C VAL A 196 21.76 1.26 -6.70
N LEU A 197 22.64 2.14 -6.21
CA LEU A 197 23.99 2.31 -6.75
C LEU A 197 25.05 1.50 -5.97
N ARG A 198 24.75 1.12 -4.74
CA ARG A 198 25.61 0.29 -3.88
C ARG A 198 24.78 -0.50 -2.91
N ARG A 199 25.35 -1.53 -2.29
CA ARG A 199 24.70 -2.27 -1.19
C ARG A 199 24.28 -1.29 -0.09
N VAL A 200 23.03 -1.39 0.32
CA VAL A 200 22.45 -0.73 1.49
C VAL A 200 21.84 -1.80 2.37
N GLU A 201 22.11 -1.76 3.64
CA GLU A 201 21.71 -2.78 4.59
C GLU A 201 21.25 -2.16 5.90
N ILE A 202 20.20 -2.75 6.45
CA ILE A 202 19.72 -2.50 7.81
C ILE A 202 19.67 -3.84 8.52
N ASP A 203 20.27 -3.91 9.70
CA ASP A 203 20.33 -5.07 10.56
C ASP A 203 19.80 -4.66 11.93
N GLU A 204 18.79 -5.37 12.42
CA GLU A 204 18.16 -5.15 13.73
C GLU A 204 18.09 -6.47 14.52
N GLY A 205 19.19 -7.18 14.56
CA GLY A 205 19.34 -8.42 15.30
C GLY A 205 18.72 -9.62 14.58
N ASP A 206 17.46 -9.91 14.83
CA ASP A 206 16.73 -11.01 14.20
C ASP A 206 16.13 -10.63 12.83
N ARG A 207 16.26 -9.37 12.42
CA ARG A 207 15.68 -8.82 11.19
C ARG A 207 16.74 -8.11 10.36
N ARG A 208 16.74 -8.42 9.09
CA ARG A 208 17.68 -7.85 8.15
C ARG A 208 17.02 -7.50 6.83
N ALA A 209 17.30 -6.31 6.31
CA ALA A 209 16.89 -5.91 4.96
C ALA A 209 18.11 -5.43 4.17
N VAL A 210 18.21 -5.89 2.91
CA VAL A 210 19.36 -5.57 2.04
C VAL A 210 18.85 -5.14 0.67
N LEU A 211 19.35 -4.00 0.19
CA LEU A 211 19.20 -3.56 -1.20
C LEU A 211 20.52 -3.72 -1.93
N LEU A 212 20.49 -4.37 -3.08
CA LEU A 212 21.65 -4.59 -3.94
C LEU A 212 21.45 -3.92 -5.31
N PRO A 213 22.53 -3.41 -5.94
CA PRO A 213 22.47 -3.02 -7.35
C PRO A 213 22.03 -4.21 -8.21
N SER A 214 21.09 -3.95 -9.13
CA SER A 214 20.60 -4.93 -10.09
C SER A 214 20.09 -4.19 -11.33
N ASP A 215 20.11 -4.86 -12.48
CA ASP A 215 19.49 -4.34 -13.70
C ASP A 215 17.98 -4.58 -13.74
N GLY A 216 17.47 -5.29 -12.74
CA GLY A 216 16.08 -5.62 -12.61
C GLY A 216 15.55 -5.55 -11.18
N PHE A 217 14.31 -5.98 -11.00
CA PHE A 217 13.68 -6.06 -9.67
C PHE A 217 13.38 -7.51 -9.32
N SER A 218 14.08 -8.01 -8.31
CA SER A 218 13.83 -9.33 -7.71
C SER A 218 13.80 -9.21 -6.19
N VAL A 219 13.15 -10.15 -5.55
CA VAL A 219 13.04 -10.23 -4.09
C VAL A 219 13.49 -11.61 -3.63
N SER A 220 14.41 -11.65 -2.68
CA SER A 220 14.78 -12.84 -1.93
C SER A 220 14.28 -12.69 -0.51
N LEU A 221 13.59 -13.70 -0.01
CA LEU A 221 13.01 -13.75 1.33
C LEU A 221 13.55 -14.98 2.07
N GLU A 222 13.85 -14.78 3.35
CA GLU A 222 14.10 -15.85 4.29
C GLU A 222 13.30 -15.55 5.56
N ILE A 223 12.48 -16.50 6.01
CA ILE A 223 11.56 -16.31 7.14
C ILE A 223 11.68 -17.53 8.02
N GLU A 224 11.86 -17.34 9.31
CA GLU A 224 11.90 -18.40 10.30
C GLU A 224 10.65 -18.41 11.17
N PHE A 225 9.98 -19.55 11.21
CA PHE A 225 8.82 -19.81 12.07
C PHE A 225 9.09 -21.00 12.95
N ASP A 226 8.73 -20.92 14.22
CA ASP A 226 8.72 -22.04 15.14
C ASP A 226 7.45 -22.89 14.90
N SER A 227 7.40 -23.51 13.73
CA SER A 227 6.31 -24.40 13.32
C SER A 227 6.78 -25.43 12.33
N ALA A 228 6.54 -26.72 12.64
CA ALA A 228 6.81 -27.83 11.73
C ALA A 228 5.90 -27.85 10.48
N ALA A 229 4.80 -27.12 10.50
CA ALA A 229 3.88 -27.03 9.37
C ALA A 229 4.43 -26.14 8.24
N ILE A 230 5.39 -25.27 8.54
CA ILE A 230 6.02 -24.39 7.56
C ILE A 230 7.37 -24.98 7.16
N VAL A 231 7.39 -25.62 5.99
CA VAL A 231 8.57 -26.31 5.48
C VAL A 231 9.47 -25.38 4.66
N GLU A 232 8.88 -24.58 3.78
CA GLU A 232 9.60 -23.60 2.97
C GLU A 232 9.79 -22.31 3.77
N LYS A 233 11.04 -21.97 4.05
CA LYS A 233 11.44 -20.81 4.83
C LYS A 233 12.14 -19.74 3.98
N SER A 234 12.41 -20.01 2.71
CA SER A 234 13.08 -19.09 1.80
C SER A 234 12.44 -19.11 0.42
N GLY A 235 12.55 -17.99 -0.30
CA GLY A 235 12.06 -17.87 -1.66
C GLY A 235 12.81 -16.80 -2.44
N PHE A 236 12.91 -17.01 -3.75
CA PHE A 236 13.41 -16.01 -4.69
C PHE A 236 12.37 -15.77 -5.78
N PHE A 237 12.07 -14.51 -6.04
CA PHE A 237 11.06 -14.08 -7.01
C PHE A 237 11.64 -13.03 -7.94
N ASP A 238 11.64 -13.32 -9.23
CA ASP A 238 11.90 -12.32 -10.27
C ASP A 238 10.58 -11.63 -10.63
N LEU A 239 10.50 -10.34 -10.35
CA LEU A 239 9.28 -9.54 -10.56
C LEU A 239 9.17 -8.89 -11.94
N HIS A 240 10.12 -9.20 -12.84
CA HIS A 240 10.03 -8.77 -14.23
C HIS A 240 8.94 -9.50 -15.00
N ASN A 241 8.46 -8.86 -16.08
CA ASN A 241 7.61 -9.48 -17.10
C ASN A 241 6.42 -10.28 -16.52
N GLY A 242 5.73 -9.71 -15.55
CA GLY A 242 4.55 -10.33 -14.95
C GLY A 242 4.84 -11.38 -13.87
N GLY A 243 6.08 -11.48 -13.38
CA GLY A 243 6.47 -12.39 -12.29
C GLY A 243 5.59 -12.25 -11.06
N PHE A 244 5.22 -11.03 -10.66
CA PHE A 244 4.31 -10.80 -9.56
C PHE A 244 2.97 -11.53 -9.74
N LYS A 245 2.32 -11.35 -10.90
CA LYS A 245 1.01 -11.97 -11.18
C LYS A 245 1.08 -13.48 -11.26
N ARG A 246 2.18 -14.03 -11.79
CA ARG A 246 2.37 -15.46 -11.96
C ARG A 246 2.69 -16.16 -10.65
N ASP A 247 3.60 -15.59 -9.86
CA ASP A 247 4.29 -16.31 -8.80
C ASP A 247 3.90 -15.85 -7.39
N ILE A 248 3.39 -14.60 -7.21
CA ILE A 248 3.20 -13.98 -5.90
C ILE A 248 1.74 -13.61 -5.60
N CYS A 249 1.01 -13.03 -6.54
CA CYS A 249 -0.27 -12.36 -6.25
C CYS A 249 -1.31 -13.22 -5.54
N ARG A 250 -1.22 -14.56 -5.66
CA ARG A 250 -2.12 -15.54 -5.01
C ARG A 250 -1.65 -16.00 -3.64
N ALA A 251 -0.48 -15.57 -3.19
CA ALA A 251 -0.01 -15.87 -1.85
C ALA A 251 -0.90 -15.17 -0.83
N ARG A 252 -1.38 -15.94 0.16
CA ARG A 252 -2.28 -15.43 1.19
C ARG A 252 -1.53 -15.14 2.47
N THR A 253 -1.99 -14.13 3.18
CA THR A 253 -1.64 -13.97 4.58
C THR A 253 -2.24 -15.12 5.41
N PHE A 254 -1.63 -15.45 6.53
CA PHE A 254 -2.13 -16.45 7.48
C PHE A 254 -1.84 -16.01 8.91
N GLY A 255 -2.51 -16.62 9.88
CA GLY A 255 -2.21 -16.51 11.29
C GLY A 255 -2.18 -17.89 11.93
N PHE A 256 -1.42 -18.05 13.01
CA PHE A 256 -1.51 -19.25 13.84
C PHE A 256 -2.73 -19.15 14.75
N GLU A 257 -3.44 -20.27 14.94
CA GLU A 257 -4.67 -20.31 15.75
C GLU A 257 -4.47 -19.69 17.13
N ARG A 258 -3.35 -19.97 17.81
CA ARG A 258 -2.98 -19.39 19.10
C ARG A 258 -2.86 -17.86 19.08
N GLU A 259 -2.43 -17.31 17.94
CA GLU A 259 -2.25 -15.86 17.74
C GLU A 259 -3.57 -15.20 17.40
N VAL A 260 -4.38 -15.85 16.55
CA VAL A 260 -5.73 -15.38 16.18
C VAL A 260 -6.59 -15.22 17.42
N SER A 261 -6.62 -16.22 18.31
CA SER A 261 -7.37 -16.14 19.59
C SER A 261 -6.95 -14.91 20.41
N ARG A 262 -5.64 -14.70 20.56
CA ARG A 262 -5.13 -13.52 21.29
C ARG A 262 -5.48 -12.19 20.60
N LEU A 263 -5.48 -12.16 19.26
CA LEU A 263 -5.86 -10.97 18.49
C LEU A 263 -7.35 -10.65 18.68
N MET A 264 -8.20 -11.67 18.69
CA MET A 264 -9.63 -11.52 18.96
C MET A 264 -9.90 -10.96 20.37
N ASP A 265 -9.14 -11.40 21.37
CA ASP A 265 -9.21 -10.87 22.74
C ASP A 265 -8.81 -9.38 22.81
N LEU A 266 -7.95 -8.93 21.89
CA LEU A 266 -7.53 -7.53 21.74
C LEU A 266 -8.47 -6.71 20.84
N GLY A 267 -9.56 -7.30 20.33
CA GLY A 267 -10.49 -6.64 19.40
C GLY A 267 -9.98 -6.53 17.97
N LEU A 268 -8.95 -7.31 17.62
CA LEU A 268 -8.40 -7.44 16.26
C LEU A 268 -8.87 -8.75 15.60
N ALA A 269 -8.60 -8.93 14.31
CA ALA A 269 -9.00 -10.11 13.53
C ALA A 269 -10.52 -10.43 13.68
N GLN A 270 -11.35 -9.40 13.56
CA GLN A 270 -12.82 -9.48 13.66
C GLN A 270 -13.50 -9.77 12.31
N GLY A 271 -12.74 -9.74 11.20
CA GLY A 271 -13.22 -9.94 9.83
C GLY A 271 -12.97 -11.32 9.25
#